data_fa5360f40023c9d5b70f208bfd06a552
#
_entry.id   fa5360f40023c9d5b70f208bfd06a552
#
_cell.length_a   1.000
_cell.length_b   1.000
_cell.length_c   1.000
_cell.angle_alpha   90.00
_cell.angle_beta   90.00
_cell.angle_gamma   90.00
#
_symmetry.space_group_name_H-M   'P 1'
#
loop_
_entity.id
_entity.type
_entity.pdbx_description
1 polymer ?
#
loop_
_entity_poly.entity_id
_entity_poly.type
_entity_poly.pdbx_seq_one_letter_code
_entity_poly.pdbx_strand_id
1 'polypeptide(L)'
;MNNTTRNQIIEEIAGSIDIPESAQERAEARYKDLSEWFGRMEARCYSFNPHIYSQGSFRLGTVIRPVDDDGEYDLDVGCRLRSGITKNTHTQQQLKELVGADLEEYRVSRGIQKRRQEKPRCWRLEYADKLKFHLDAVPSIPETSERRRLMQEVIVRAGTQVELASRVANLTGAITDNRIWNYKIIHDDWLLSNSEGFALWFESRMRQARALMEILAQQAKAAKVDELPAYRWKSPLQRCVQLLKRHRDVFFADDREGKPASVIITTLSAKAYQGEVEIADALETILTTMETFINPVLPRVPNPVNPAEDFADKWRDPALLHYNLEAKFTRWLRQAQIDFLAIGDERKPELIVEMAKRKLGALLNMEDIRTKIASGATSRLLKPAAVPVGLSFPDKPLIPKTPAKFA
;
A
#
# COMPACT_ATOMS: atom_id res chain seq x y z
N MET A 1 -7.52 -24.79 19.07
CA MET A 1 -6.05 -24.62 19.10
C MET A 1 -5.70 -23.60 20.18
N ASN A 2 -4.47 -23.62 20.78
CA ASN A 2 -4.08 -22.51 21.66
C ASN A 2 -3.71 -21.27 20.81
N ASN A 3 -3.73 -20.07 21.43
CA ASN A 3 -3.55 -18.82 20.69
C ASN A 3 -2.16 -18.71 20.05
N THR A 4 -1.12 -19.21 20.74
CA THR A 4 0.25 -19.20 20.21
C THR A 4 0.40 -20.01 18.92
N THR A 5 -0.16 -21.23 18.88
CA THR A 5 -0.11 -22.07 17.68
C THR A 5 -0.92 -21.45 16.53
N ARG A 6 -2.10 -20.90 16.83
CA ARG A 6 -2.93 -20.17 15.86
C ARG A 6 -2.15 -19.01 15.24
N ASN A 7 -1.49 -18.22 16.07
CA ASN A 7 -0.66 -17.12 15.61
C ASN A 7 0.49 -17.58 14.70
N GLN A 8 1.22 -18.63 15.11
CA GLN A 8 2.32 -19.19 14.33
C GLN A 8 1.88 -19.72 12.94
N ILE A 9 0.69 -20.32 12.85
CA ILE A 9 0.14 -20.80 11.57
C ILE A 9 -0.23 -19.61 10.67
N ILE A 10 -0.91 -18.60 11.20
CA ILE A 10 -1.30 -17.41 10.44
C ILE A 10 -0.07 -16.65 9.96
N GLU A 11 0.99 -16.55 10.80
CA GLU A 11 2.29 -15.97 10.42
C GLU A 11 2.95 -16.73 9.26
N GLU A 12 2.92 -18.08 9.29
CA GLU A 12 3.49 -18.90 8.22
C GLU A 12 2.76 -18.68 6.90
N ILE A 13 1.43 -18.63 6.96
CA ILE A 13 0.60 -18.32 5.78
C ILE A 13 0.94 -16.92 5.26
N ALA A 14 1.01 -15.92 6.13
CA ALA A 14 1.36 -14.55 5.75
C ALA A 14 2.77 -14.46 5.15
N GLY A 15 3.73 -15.22 5.67
CA GLY A 15 5.08 -15.34 5.11
C GLY A 15 5.09 -15.91 3.70
N SER A 16 4.29 -16.94 3.44
CA SER A 16 4.25 -17.63 2.14
C SER A 16 3.69 -16.77 1.00
N ILE A 17 2.85 -15.79 1.31
CA ILE A 17 2.25 -14.86 0.34
C ILE A 17 3.02 -13.54 0.19
N ASP A 18 4.08 -13.35 0.98
CA ASP A 18 4.91 -12.15 0.91
C ASP A 18 5.71 -12.10 -0.39
N ILE A 19 6.12 -10.90 -0.79
CA ILE A 19 6.97 -10.74 -1.97
C ILE A 19 8.39 -11.27 -1.68
N PRO A 20 9.05 -11.88 -2.66
CA PRO A 20 10.44 -12.26 -2.49
C PRO A 20 11.33 -11.02 -2.33
N GLU A 21 12.41 -11.15 -1.55
CA GLU A 21 13.36 -10.07 -1.31
C GLU A 21 13.88 -9.46 -2.61
N SER A 22 14.17 -10.30 -3.61
CA SER A 22 14.60 -9.84 -4.93
C SER A 22 13.60 -8.95 -5.66
N ALA A 23 12.29 -9.14 -5.44
CA ALA A 23 11.26 -8.26 -6.00
C ALA A 23 11.25 -6.90 -5.29
N GLN A 24 11.45 -6.91 -3.98
CA GLN A 24 11.52 -5.68 -3.19
C GLN A 24 12.77 -4.87 -3.54
N GLU A 25 13.95 -5.49 -3.59
CA GLU A 25 15.20 -4.83 -3.99
C GLU A 25 15.10 -4.19 -5.39
N ARG A 26 14.46 -4.90 -6.33
CA ARG A 26 14.22 -4.33 -7.67
C ARG A 26 13.26 -3.15 -7.65
N ALA A 27 12.19 -3.21 -6.87
CA ALA A 27 11.29 -2.07 -6.72
C ALA A 27 12.01 -0.85 -6.16
N GLU A 28 12.84 -1.04 -5.12
CA GLU A 28 13.67 0.02 -4.54
C GLU A 28 14.68 0.60 -5.54
N ALA A 29 15.39 -0.28 -6.27
CA ALA A 29 16.35 0.14 -7.28
C ALA A 29 15.70 0.96 -8.39
N ARG A 30 14.52 0.55 -8.88
CA ARG A 30 13.77 1.29 -9.90
C ARG A 30 13.26 2.63 -9.41
N TYR A 31 12.75 2.65 -8.19
CA TYR A 31 12.32 3.89 -7.56
C TYR A 31 13.50 4.87 -7.44
N LYS A 32 14.65 4.40 -6.95
CA LYS A 32 15.86 5.20 -6.81
C LYS A 32 16.34 5.72 -8.17
N ASP A 33 16.46 4.86 -9.15
CA ASP A 33 16.88 5.22 -10.51
C ASP A 33 15.93 6.26 -11.14
N LEU A 34 14.62 6.10 -10.97
CA LEU A 34 13.65 7.10 -11.45
C LEU A 34 13.81 8.44 -10.72
N SER A 35 14.03 8.41 -9.41
CA SER A 35 14.24 9.62 -8.59
C SER A 35 15.51 10.37 -9.02
N GLU A 36 16.60 9.66 -9.27
CA GLU A 36 17.86 10.21 -9.78
C GLU A 36 17.67 10.81 -11.18
N TRP A 37 16.89 10.12 -12.03
CA TRP A 37 16.57 10.61 -13.37
C TRP A 37 15.86 11.96 -13.37
N PHE A 38 14.82 12.13 -12.58
CA PHE A 38 14.09 13.38 -12.47
C PHE A 38 14.89 14.48 -11.75
N GLY A 39 15.88 14.11 -10.93
CA GLY A 39 16.76 15.03 -10.21
C GLY A 39 17.95 15.55 -11.02
N ARG A 40 18.21 15.06 -12.23
CA ARG A 40 19.34 15.52 -13.06
C ARG A 40 19.04 16.90 -13.69
N MET A 41 20.08 17.70 -13.92
CA MET A 41 19.95 19.06 -14.46
C MET A 41 19.33 19.11 -15.86
N GLU A 42 19.50 18.07 -16.66
CA GLU A 42 18.98 17.94 -18.01
C GLU A 42 17.49 17.56 -18.05
N ALA A 43 16.92 17.12 -16.94
CA ALA A 43 15.50 16.77 -16.87
C ALA A 43 14.64 18.02 -17.04
N ARG A 44 13.60 17.92 -17.85
CA ARG A 44 12.64 19.02 -18.08
C ARG A 44 11.96 19.47 -16.79
N CYS A 45 11.72 18.51 -15.89
CA CYS A 45 11.11 18.77 -14.60
C CYS A 45 12.07 19.36 -13.56
N TYR A 46 13.39 19.39 -13.82
CA TYR A 46 14.41 19.78 -12.84
C TYR A 46 14.17 21.17 -12.24
N SER A 47 13.89 22.18 -13.07
CA SER A 47 13.63 23.57 -12.66
C SER A 47 12.37 23.72 -11.79
N PHE A 48 11.50 22.72 -11.79
CA PHE A 48 10.25 22.71 -11.02
C PHE A 48 10.39 21.96 -9.68
N ASN A 49 11.61 21.65 -9.23
CA ASN A 49 11.92 20.97 -7.98
C ASN A 49 11.10 19.67 -7.81
N PRO A 50 11.36 18.65 -8.66
CA PRO A 50 10.60 17.41 -8.64
C PRO A 50 10.81 16.65 -7.34
N HIS A 51 9.74 16.07 -6.82
CA HIS A 51 9.74 15.16 -5.68
C HIS A 51 9.08 13.84 -6.12
N ILE A 52 9.90 12.82 -6.20
CA ILE A 52 9.46 11.47 -6.52
C ILE A 52 9.27 10.71 -5.20
N TYR A 53 8.10 10.12 -5.02
CA TYR A 53 7.79 9.37 -3.80
C TYR A 53 6.95 8.14 -4.10
N SER A 54 7.18 7.08 -3.32
CA SER A 54 6.40 5.85 -3.43
C SER A 54 5.00 6.05 -2.90
N GLN A 55 4.05 5.35 -3.48
CA GLN A 55 2.68 5.27 -3.01
C GLN A 55 2.14 3.84 -3.15
N GLY A 56 0.86 3.62 -2.87
CA GLY A 56 0.23 2.32 -3.03
C GLY A 56 0.79 1.24 -2.09
N SER A 57 0.71 0.00 -2.52
CA SER A 57 0.98 -1.16 -1.66
C SER A 57 2.45 -1.29 -1.23
N PHE A 58 3.40 -0.88 -2.06
CA PHE A 58 4.83 -0.85 -1.70
C PHE A 58 5.09 0.14 -0.56
N ARG A 59 4.53 1.35 -0.65
CA ARG A 59 4.67 2.37 0.40
C ARG A 59 4.07 1.93 1.73
N LEU A 60 2.95 1.21 1.68
CA LEU A 60 2.24 0.73 2.86
C LEU A 60 2.82 -0.58 3.42
N GLY A 61 3.72 -1.25 2.73
CA GLY A 61 4.23 -2.57 3.09
C GLY A 61 3.17 -3.68 3.00
N THR A 62 2.16 -3.49 2.16
CA THR A 62 1.02 -4.42 1.99
C THR A 62 0.98 -5.09 0.62
N VAL A 63 2.09 -5.01 -0.13
CA VAL A 63 2.23 -5.73 -1.39
C VAL A 63 2.24 -7.24 -1.13
N ILE A 64 1.66 -8.00 -2.05
CA ILE A 64 1.61 -9.47 -2.00
C ILE A 64 2.20 -10.05 -3.27
N ARG A 65 2.74 -11.25 -3.18
CA ARG A 65 3.12 -12.02 -4.37
C ARG A 65 1.87 -12.22 -5.24
N PRO A 66 1.94 -12.11 -6.57
CA PRO A 66 0.84 -12.48 -7.45
C PRO A 66 0.36 -13.93 -7.18
N VAL A 67 -0.91 -14.21 -7.48
CA VAL A 67 -1.46 -15.59 -7.36
C VAL A 67 -0.86 -16.47 -8.43
N ASP A 68 -0.74 -15.95 -9.64
CA ASP A 68 -0.18 -16.65 -10.80
C ASP A 68 1.29 -16.25 -10.99
N ASP A 69 2.12 -17.19 -11.46
CA ASP A 69 3.55 -16.96 -11.72
C ASP A 69 3.79 -15.89 -12.79
N ASP A 70 2.81 -15.69 -13.68
CA ASP A 70 2.81 -14.63 -14.70
C ASP A 70 2.31 -13.29 -14.20
N GLY A 71 1.91 -13.18 -12.94
CA GLY A 71 1.38 -11.97 -12.35
C GLY A 71 2.41 -10.85 -12.25
N GLU A 72 1.92 -9.62 -12.22
CA GLU A 72 2.72 -8.40 -12.26
C GLU A 72 2.65 -7.66 -10.94
N TYR A 73 3.70 -6.88 -10.64
CA TYR A 73 3.74 -5.98 -9.50
C TYR A 73 3.49 -4.55 -9.95
N ASP A 74 2.61 -3.85 -9.24
CA ASP A 74 2.36 -2.42 -9.47
C ASP A 74 3.27 -1.58 -8.57
N LEU A 75 4.15 -0.79 -9.17
CA LEU A 75 4.98 0.20 -8.48
C LEU A 75 4.36 1.60 -8.70
N ASP A 76 3.56 2.03 -7.72
CA ASP A 76 2.93 3.34 -7.77
C ASP A 76 3.90 4.43 -7.29
N VAL A 77 4.05 5.49 -8.07
CA VAL A 77 4.94 6.64 -7.79
C VAL A 77 4.21 7.95 -7.95
N GLY A 78 4.34 8.83 -6.98
CA GLY A 78 3.96 10.24 -7.14
C GLY A 78 5.13 11.03 -7.73
N CYS A 79 4.83 11.88 -8.71
CA CYS A 79 5.77 12.86 -9.26
C CYS A 79 5.22 14.25 -8.98
N ARG A 80 5.70 14.89 -7.91
CA ARG A 80 5.25 16.22 -7.49
C ARG A 80 6.23 17.28 -7.91
N LEU A 81 5.81 18.22 -8.75
CA LEU A 81 6.57 19.41 -9.10
C LEU A 81 6.25 20.51 -8.07
N ARG A 82 7.23 20.82 -7.20
CA ARG A 82 7.02 21.61 -5.98
C ARG A 82 7.02 23.12 -6.20
N SER A 83 7.51 23.59 -7.34
CA SER A 83 7.65 25.02 -7.65
C SER A 83 7.41 25.31 -9.12
N GLY A 84 7.12 26.57 -9.44
CA GLY A 84 7.03 27.07 -10.81
C GLY A 84 5.74 26.72 -11.57
N ILE A 85 5.00 25.69 -11.13
CA ILE A 85 3.73 25.29 -11.72
C ILE A 85 2.60 25.50 -10.73
N THR A 86 1.54 26.18 -11.16
CA THR A 86 0.33 26.39 -10.37
C THR A 86 -0.91 26.17 -11.26
N LYS A 87 -2.06 25.98 -10.64
CA LYS A 87 -3.35 25.85 -11.33
C LYS A 87 -3.73 27.11 -12.15
N ASN A 88 -3.14 28.28 -11.80
CA ASN A 88 -3.39 29.55 -12.47
C ASN A 88 -2.42 29.81 -13.65
N THR A 89 -1.35 29.04 -13.76
CA THR A 89 -0.32 29.23 -14.79
C THR A 89 -0.27 28.11 -15.80
N HIS A 90 -0.71 26.91 -15.43
CA HIS A 90 -0.62 25.71 -16.26
C HIS A 90 -1.92 24.92 -16.24
N THR A 91 -2.21 24.26 -17.35
CA THR A 91 -3.27 23.27 -17.44
C THR A 91 -2.80 21.92 -16.87
N GLN A 92 -3.76 21.04 -16.55
CA GLN A 92 -3.45 19.67 -16.17
C GLN A 92 -2.71 18.91 -17.29
N GLN A 93 -3.08 19.16 -18.53
CA GLN A 93 -2.42 18.59 -19.69
C GLN A 93 -0.94 18.97 -19.74
N GLN A 94 -0.61 20.25 -19.59
CA GLN A 94 0.77 20.72 -19.61
C GLN A 94 1.64 20.07 -18.52
N LEU A 95 1.11 19.96 -17.30
CA LEU A 95 1.80 19.24 -16.22
C LEU A 95 2.02 17.77 -16.57
N LYS A 96 0.98 17.11 -17.07
CA LYS A 96 1.04 15.68 -17.41
C LYS A 96 2.02 15.41 -18.55
N GLU A 97 1.99 16.24 -19.58
CA GLU A 97 2.90 16.13 -20.75
C GLU A 97 4.36 16.38 -20.34
N LEU A 98 4.63 17.35 -19.47
CA LEU A 98 5.97 17.65 -18.95
C LEU A 98 6.58 16.44 -18.25
N VAL A 99 5.86 15.86 -17.30
CA VAL A 99 6.29 14.63 -16.59
C VAL A 99 6.40 13.46 -17.57
N GLY A 100 5.45 13.34 -18.50
CA GLY A 100 5.46 12.28 -19.50
C GLY A 100 6.64 12.37 -20.45
N ALA A 101 7.13 13.57 -20.79
CA ALA A 101 8.30 13.75 -21.65
C ALA A 101 9.58 13.23 -20.98
N ASP A 102 9.83 13.59 -19.72
CA ASP A 102 10.97 13.07 -18.94
C ASP A 102 10.87 11.54 -18.73
N LEU A 103 9.66 11.03 -18.54
CA LEU A 103 9.44 9.59 -18.41
C LEU A 103 9.68 8.84 -19.75
N GLU A 104 9.39 9.45 -20.89
CA GLU A 104 9.72 8.86 -22.19
C GLU A 104 11.23 8.84 -22.45
N GLU A 105 11.94 9.91 -22.10
CA GLU A 105 13.39 9.94 -22.17
C GLU A 105 14.04 8.90 -21.23
N TYR A 106 13.51 8.76 -20.01
CA TYR A 106 13.88 7.69 -19.08
C TYR A 106 13.69 6.31 -19.71
N ARG A 107 12.50 6.04 -20.24
CA ARG A 107 12.18 4.79 -20.92
C ARG A 107 13.21 4.43 -21.99
N VAL A 108 13.50 5.38 -22.88
CA VAL A 108 14.47 5.19 -23.97
C VAL A 108 15.87 4.94 -23.40
N SER A 109 16.32 5.75 -22.44
CA SER A 109 17.64 5.62 -21.81
C SER A 109 17.84 4.27 -21.08
N ARG A 110 16.78 3.68 -20.55
CA ARG A 110 16.81 2.37 -19.87
C ARG A 110 16.47 1.20 -20.77
N GLY A 111 16.28 1.43 -22.07
CA GLY A 111 15.98 0.37 -23.04
C GLY A 111 14.64 -0.33 -22.80
N ILE A 112 13.69 0.32 -22.11
CA ILE A 112 12.35 -0.24 -21.89
C ILE A 112 11.62 -0.27 -23.23
N GLN A 113 11.33 -1.48 -23.74
CA GLN A 113 10.84 -1.69 -25.11
C GLN A 113 9.42 -1.21 -25.32
N LYS A 114 8.52 -1.48 -24.36
CA LYS A 114 7.12 -1.08 -24.45
C LYS A 114 7.01 0.44 -24.33
N ARG A 115 6.26 1.06 -25.24
CA ARG A 115 5.97 2.50 -25.15
C ARG A 115 5.20 2.81 -23.87
N ARG A 116 5.47 4.00 -23.29
CA ARG A 116 4.68 4.49 -22.17
C ARG A 116 3.20 4.59 -22.57
N GLN A 117 2.33 4.27 -21.63
CA GLN A 117 0.88 4.34 -21.82
C GLN A 117 0.32 5.51 -21.01
N GLU A 118 -0.51 6.31 -21.66
CA GLU A 118 -1.30 7.30 -20.95
C GLU A 118 -2.49 6.64 -20.27
N LYS A 119 -2.60 6.81 -18.95
CA LYS A 119 -3.78 6.44 -18.15
C LYS A 119 -4.48 7.74 -17.68
N PRO A 120 -5.71 7.69 -17.23
CA PRO A 120 -6.42 8.91 -16.84
C PRO A 120 -5.63 9.83 -15.91
N ARG A 121 -4.99 9.28 -14.88
CA ARG A 121 -4.29 10.04 -13.83
C ARG A 121 -2.78 9.85 -13.80
N CYS A 122 -2.23 8.91 -14.56
CA CYS A 122 -0.82 8.57 -14.52
C CYS A 122 -0.25 8.27 -15.91
N TRP A 123 1.06 8.13 -15.99
CA TRP A 123 1.78 7.49 -17.06
C TRP A 123 2.22 6.11 -16.60
N ARG A 124 2.01 5.08 -17.42
CA ARG A 124 2.43 3.71 -17.13
C ARG A 124 3.63 3.31 -17.96
N LEU A 125 4.65 2.74 -17.29
CA LEU A 125 5.74 2.00 -17.92
C LEU A 125 5.62 0.52 -17.56
N GLU A 126 5.88 -0.35 -18.52
CA GLU A 126 5.88 -1.80 -18.34
C GLU A 126 7.29 -2.36 -18.54
N TYR A 127 7.83 -2.97 -17.51
CA TYR A 127 9.13 -3.64 -17.57
C TYR A 127 8.94 -5.10 -17.98
N ALA A 128 9.71 -5.53 -19.00
CA ALA A 128 9.60 -6.87 -19.60
C ALA A 128 10.60 -7.89 -19.04
N ASP A 129 11.17 -7.64 -17.87
CA ASP A 129 12.12 -8.58 -17.24
C ASP A 129 11.38 -9.70 -16.49
N LYS A 130 12.15 -10.66 -15.94
CA LYS A 130 11.60 -11.87 -15.27
C LYS A 130 10.59 -11.58 -14.17
N LEU A 131 10.75 -10.46 -13.45
CA LEU A 131 9.77 -9.97 -12.50
C LEU A 131 9.03 -8.83 -13.18
N LYS A 132 7.86 -9.11 -13.72
CA LYS A 132 7.03 -8.14 -14.43
C LYS A 132 6.58 -7.03 -13.47
N PHE A 133 6.96 -5.79 -13.79
CA PHE A 133 6.53 -4.63 -13.03
C PHE A 133 5.81 -3.64 -13.95
N HIS A 134 4.73 -3.08 -13.44
CA HIS A 134 4.19 -1.82 -13.93
C HIS A 134 4.65 -0.69 -13.02
N LEU A 135 5.04 0.42 -13.62
CA LEU A 135 5.33 1.66 -12.89
C LEU A 135 4.31 2.70 -13.31
N ASP A 136 3.50 3.16 -12.37
CA ASP A 136 2.48 4.19 -12.57
C ASP A 136 2.96 5.51 -11.95
N ALA A 137 3.35 6.47 -12.80
CA ALA A 137 3.80 7.79 -12.37
C ALA A 137 2.65 8.79 -12.40
N VAL A 138 2.26 9.31 -11.24
CA VAL A 138 1.15 10.26 -11.06
C VAL A 138 1.70 11.69 -10.98
N PRO A 139 1.48 12.54 -11.99
CA PRO A 139 1.87 13.95 -11.94
C PRO A 139 1.03 14.73 -10.94
N SER A 140 1.69 15.57 -10.12
CA SER A 140 1.00 16.40 -9.14
C SER A 140 1.74 17.70 -8.85
N ILE A 141 1.03 18.67 -8.28
CA ILE A 141 1.57 19.89 -7.71
C ILE A 141 1.09 20.05 -6.26
N PRO A 142 1.79 20.81 -5.41
CA PRO A 142 1.29 21.12 -4.07
C PRO A 142 -0.04 21.87 -4.14
N GLU A 143 -0.92 21.61 -3.20
CA GLU A 143 -2.14 22.40 -3.04
C GLU A 143 -1.83 23.74 -2.36
N THR A 144 -2.73 24.72 -2.48
CA THR A 144 -2.58 26.04 -1.85
C THR A 144 -2.61 25.93 -0.32
N SER A 145 -1.98 26.86 0.37
CA SER A 145 -1.97 26.91 1.84
C SER A 145 -3.39 27.00 2.43
N GLU A 146 -4.27 27.77 1.78
CA GLU A 146 -5.67 27.90 2.21
C GLU A 146 -6.42 26.56 2.10
N ARG A 147 -6.35 25.88 0.97
CA ARG A 147 -6.99 24.56 0.80
C ARG A 147 -6.41 23.50 1.74
N ARG A 148 -5.11 23.53 2.00
CA ARG A 148 -4.49 22.65 3.00
C ARG A 148 -5.01 22.92 4.41
N ARG A 149 -5.20 24.19 4.79
CA ARG A 149 -5.81 24.55 6.08
C ARG A 149 -7.25 24.02 6.19
N LEU A 150 -8.06 24.23 5.16
CA LEU A 150 -9.43 23.69 5.12
C LEU A 150 -9.44 22.14 5.20
N MET A 151 -8.51 21.48 4.51
CA MET A 151 -8.37 20.02 4.59
C MET A 151 -7.99 19.58 6.01
N GLN A 152 -7.08 20.29 6.69
CA GLN A 152 -6.74 19.99 8.08
C GLN A 152 -7.97 20.06 8.98
N GLU A 153 -8.81 21.08 8.85
CA GLU A 153 -10.04 21.21 9.64
C GLU A 153 -11.00 20.04 9.39
N VAL A 154 -11.17 19.62 8.14
CA VAL A 154 -12.04 18.49 7.79
C VAL A 154 -11.50 17.18 8.36
N ILE A 155 -10.19 16.95 8.28
CA ILE A 155 -9.52 15.76 8.81
C ILE A 155 -9.64 15.70 10.35
N VAL A 156 -9.50 16.84 11.04
CA VAL A 156 -9.71 16.93 12.50
C VAL A 156 -11.16 16.61 12.86
N ARG A 157 -12.14 17.18 12.14
CA ARG A 157 -13.57 16.88 12.36
C ARG A 157 -13.90 15.41 12.13
N ALA A 158 -13.16 14.74 11.25
CA ALA A 158 -13.28 13.29 11.03
C ALA A 158 -12.58 12.43 12.11
N GLY A 159 -12.07 13.05 13.19
CA GLY A 159 -11.53 12.36 14.37
C GLY A 159 -10.02 12.12 14.37
N THR A 160 -9.27 12.69 13.43
CA THR A 160 -7.80 12.60 13.43
C THR A 160 -7.21 13.64 14.38
N GLN A 161 -6.20 13.25 15.16
CA GLN A 161 -5.48 14.17 16.07
C GLN A 161 -4.88 15.35 15.32
N VAL A 162 -4.89 16.54 15.93
CA VAL A 162 -4.51 17.83 15.30
C VAL A 162 -3.11 17.79 14.68
N GLU A 163 -2.13 17.24 15.38
CA GLU A 163 -0.74 17.18 14.92
C GLU A 163 -0.61 16.29 13.67
N LEU A 164 -1.28 15.15 13.69
CA LEU A 164 -1.31 14.24 12.53
C LEU A 164 -2.08 14.88 11.37
N ALA A 165 -3.23 15.49 11.64
CA ALA A 165 -4.05 16.17 10.64
C ALA A 165 -3.27 17.30 9.94
N SER A 166 -2.50 18.08 10.69
CA SER A 166 -1.63 19.14 10.15
C SER A 166 -0.57 18.56 9.22
N ARG A 167 0.14 17.52 9.65
CA ARG A 167 1.17 16.85 8.83
C ARG A 167 0.56 16.25 7.55
N VAL A 168 -0.57 15.59 7.67
CA VAL A 168 -1.30 14.98 6.56
C VAL A 168 -1.78 16.04 5.57
N ALA A 169 -2.41 17.11 6.05
CA ALA A 169 -2.94 18.18 5.20
C ALA A 169 -1.84 18.89 4.40
N ASN A 170 -0.65 19.05 4.98
CA ASN A 170 0.50 19.66 4.30
C ASN A 170 1.00 18.84 3.10
N LEU A 171 0.69 17.56 3.03
CA LEU A 171 1.05 16.67 1.92
C LEU A 171 -0.02 16.61 0.82
N THR A 172 -1.15 17.31 0.99
CA THR A 172 -2.19 17.38 -0.03
C THR A 172 -1.67 18.02 -1.30
N GLY A 173 -1.89 17.35 -2.42
CA GLY A 173 -1.55 17.82 -3.75
C GLY A 173 -2.74 17.77 -4.69
N ALA A 174 -2.60 18.46 -5.83
CA ALA A 174 -3.53 18.41 -6.94
C ALA A 174 -2.95 17.53 -8.04
N ILE A 175 -3.76 16.59 -8.56
CA ILE A 175 -3.36 15.65 -9.61
C ILE A 175 -4.09 15.94 -10.92
N THR A 176 -3.59 15.36 -12.01
CA THR A 176 -4.19 15.45 -13.33
C THR A 176 -5.19 14.31 -13.58
N ASP A 177 -6.27 14.57 -14.32
CA ASP A 177 -7.16 13.53 -14.86
C ASP A 177 -7.65 13.96 -16.26
N ASN A 178 -7.26 13.21 -17.30
CA ASN A 178 -7.58 13.59 -18.69
C ASN A 178 -9.06 13.33 -19.10
N ARG A 179 -9.88 12.84 -18.17
CA ARG A 179 -11.31 12.62 -18.40
C ARG A 179 -12.17 13.80 -17.98
N ILE A 180 -11.63 14.74 -17.19
CA ILE A 180 -12.41 15.86 -16.69
C ILE A 180 -12.42 17.03 -17.68
N TRP A 181 -13.50 17.79 -17.67
CA TRP A 181 -13.78 18.83 -18.66
C TRP A 181 -12.72 19.94 -18.72
N ASN A 182 -12.10 20.26 -17.59
CA ASN A 182 -11.09 21.33 -17.46
C ASN A 182 -9.64 20.86 -17.66
N TYR A 183 -9.42 19.63 -18.15
CA TYR A 183 -8.07 19.08 -18.34
C TYR A 183 -7.14 19.98 -19.19
N LYS A 184 -7.70 20.62 -20.22
CA LYS A 184 -6.99 21.49 -21.19
C LYS A 184 -7.15 22.98 -20.90
N ILE A 185 -7.77 23.34 -19.79
CA ILE A 185 -8.12 24.71 -19.45
C ILE A 185 -7.42 25.09 -18.15
N ILE A 186 -6.89 26.30 -18.06
CA ILE A 186 -6.40 26.87 -16.79
C ILE A 186 -7.61 27.02 -15.87
N HIS A 187 -7.62 26.26 -14.80
CA HIS A 187 -8.72 26.23 -13.84
C HIS A 187 -8.21 25.74 -12.48
N ASP A 188 -8.80 26.19 -11.39
CA ASP A 188 -8.36 25.85 -10.02
C ASP A 188 -8.98 24.55 -9.47
N ASP A 189 -10.01 23.99 -10.15
CA ASP A 189 -10.68 22.77 -9.74
C ASP A 189 -9.98 21.52 -10.30
N TRP A 190 -8.88 21.15 -9.65
CA TRP A 190 -8.17 19.90 -9.92
C TRP A 190 -8.52 18.87 -8.84
N LEU A 191 -8.46 17.60 -9.21
CA LEU A 191 -8.63 16.53 -8.25
C LEU A 191 -7.55 16.57 -7.17
N LEU A 192 -7.97 16.38 -5.92
CA LEU A 192 -7.04 16.29 -4.80
C LEU A 192 -6.53 14.86 -4.65
N SER A 193 -5.27 14.73 -4.25
CA SER A 193 -4.66 13.47 -3.88
C SER A 193 -3.75 13.67 -2.67
N ASN A 194 -3.73 12.69 -1.78
CA ASN A 194 -2.91 12.74 -0.58
C ASN A 194 -2.40 11.35 -0.19
N SER A 195 -1.74 10.68 -1.12
CA SER A 195 -1.21 9.31 -0.90
C SER A 195 -0.10 9.26 0.16
N GLU A 196 0.74 10.31 0.26
CA GLU A 196 1.72 10.43 1.35
C GLU A 196 1.03 10.61 2.71
N GLY A 197 0.01 11.46 2.77
CA GLY A 197 -0.80 11.65 3.98
C GLY A 197 -1.54 10.38 4.37
N PHE A 198 -2.08 9.62 3.40
CA PHE A 198 -2.68 8.32 3.66
C PHE A 198 -1.67 7.33 4.27
N ALA A 199 -0.44 7.31 3.76
CA ALA A 199 0.61 6.48 4.34
C ALA A 199 0.93 6.89 5.79
N LEU A 200 1.03 8.19 6.10
CA LEU A 200 1.23 8.68 7.47
C LEU A 200 0.06 8.30 8.39
N TRP A 201 -1.17 8.42 7.90
CA TRP A 201 -2.35 7.98 8.65
C TRP A 201 -2.30 6.46 8.91
N PHE A 202 -2.03 5.66 7.90
CA PHE A 202 -1.91 4.20 8.04
C PHE A 202 -0.80 3.82 9.04
N GLU A 203 0.37 4.46 8.95
CA GLU A 203 1.47 4.27 9.89
C GLU A 203 1.09 4.64 11.34
N SER A 204 0.26 5.68 11.51
CA SER A 204 -0.22 6.08 12.83
C SER A 204 -1.03 4.98 13.53
N ARG A 205 -1.74 4.14 12.75
CA ARG A 205 -2.53 3.02 13.30
C ARG A 205 -1.65 1.92 13.88
N MET A 206 -0.40 1.82 13.45
CA MET A 206 0.56 0.79 13.89
C MET A 206 1.45 1.23 15.06
N ARG A 207 1.38 2.49 15.52
CA ARG A 207 2.32 3.04 16.50
C ARG A 207 2.39 2.25 17.82
N GLN A 208 1.25 1.86 18.36
CA GLN A 208 1.21 1.15 19.65
C GLN A 208 1.88 -0.22 19.55
N ALA A 209 1.53 -0.99 18.52
CA ALA A 209 2.15 -2.29 18.27
C ALA A 209 3.67 -2.16 18.01
N ARG A 210 4.10 -1.15 17.24
CA ARG A 210 5.52 -0.90 17.01
C ARG A 210 6.28 -0.56 18.29
N ALA A 211 5.76 0.35 19.12
CA ALA A 211 6.40 0.74 20.36
C ALA A 211 6.57 -0.46 21.31
N LEU A 212 5.56 -1.30 21.43
CA LEU A 212 5.63 -2.50 22.25
C LEU A 212 6.65 -3.51 21.68
N MET A 213 6.67 -3.71 20.37
CA MET A 213 7.65 -4.59 19.72
C MET A 213 9.09 -4.10 19.88
N GLU A 214 9.32 -2.79 19.83
CA GLU A 214 10.64 -2.20 20.08
C GLU A 214 11.10 -2.47 21.52
N ILE A 215 10.21 -2.35 22.49
CA ILE A 215 10.51 -2.69 23.91
C ILE A 215 10.88 -4.17 24.04
N LEU A 216 10.09 -5.07 23.46
CA LEU A 216 10.35 -6.52 23.48
C LEU A 216 11.69 -6.86 22.78
N ALA A 217 11.98 -6.21 21.65
CA ALA A 217 13.25 -6.38 20.94
C ALA A 217 14.46 -5.93 21.78
N GLN A 218 14.34 -4.80 22.48
CA GLN A 218 15.40 -4.32 23.40
C GLN A 218 15.63 -5.29 24.57
N GLN A 219 14.56 -5.82 25.17
CA GLN A 219 14.66 -6.80 26.25
C GLN A 219 15.35 -8.09 25.78
N ALA A 220 15.05 -8.57 24.58
CA ALA A 220 15.67 -9.77 24.04
C ALA A 220 17.15 -9.56 23.65
N LYS A 221 17.55 -8.38 23.14
CA LYS A 221 18.96 -8.03 22.94
C LYS A 221 19.74 -8.01 24.25
N ALA A 222 19.13 -7.50 25.32
CA ALA A 222 19.73 -7.54 26.65
C ALA A 222 19.93 -8.98 27.18
N ALA A 223 19.12 -9.94 26.72
CA ALA A 223 19.22 -11.36 27.08
C ALA A 223 20.24 -12.17 26.23
N LYS A 224 21.06 -11.53 25.38
CA LYS A 224 22.07 -12.17 24.49
C LYS A 224 21.50 -13.29 23.59
N VAL A 225 20.32 -13.06 23.04
CA VAL A 225 19.77 -13.95 22.00
C VAL A 225 20.42 -13.60 20.66
N ASP A 226 20.90 -14.61 19.92
CA ASP A 226 21.50 -14.42 18.60
C ASP A 226 20.62 -13.58 17.67
N GLU A 227 21.22 -12.60 17.02
CA GLU A 227 20.53 -11.75 16.06
C GLU A 227 20.06 -12.59 14.86
N LEU A 228 18.75 -12.66 14.66
CA LEU A 228 18.22 -13.14 13.39
C LEU A 228 18.55 -12.09 12.31
N PRO A 229 18.87 -12.53 11.06
CA PRO A 229 19.05 -11.59 9.96
C PRO A 229 17.86 -10.65 9.91
N ALA A 230 18.14 -9.38 9.60
CA ALA A 230 17.17 -8.30 9.54
C ALA A 230 16.14 -8.55 8.41
N TYR A 231 15.39 -9.62 8.54
CA TYR A 231 14.22 -9.86 7.70
C TYR A 231 13.17 -8.83 8.07
N ARG A 232 12.71 -8.06 7.08
CA ARG A 232 11.86 -6.88 7.26
C ARG A 232 10.56 -7.28 7.95
N TRP A 233 10.50 -7.03 9.23
CA TRP A 233 9.30 -7.30 10.02
C TRP A 233 8.14 -6.42 9.53
N LYS A 234 6.98 -7.02 9.29
CA LYS A 234 5.73 -6.33 9.00
C LYS A 234 4.84 -6.35 10.24
N SER A 235 4.15 -5.24 10.48
CA SER A 235 3.20 -5.16 11.58
C SER A 235 2.03 -6.12 11.39
N PRO A 236 1.33 -6.53 12.47
CA PRO A 236 0.12 -7.35 12.36
C PRO A 236 -0.91 -6.74 11.41
N LEU A 237 -1.10 -5.43 11.42
CA LEU A 237 -1.99 -4.75 10.47
C LEU A 237 -1.57 -4.96 9.01
N GLN A 238 -0.29 -4.79 8.69
CA GLN A 238 0.22 -5.01 7.33
C GLN A 238 0.01 -6.45 6.87
N ARG A 239 0.29 -7.42 7.75
CA ARG A 239 0.08 -8.86 7.50
C ARG A 239 -1.40 -9.18 7.31
N CYS A 240 -2.29 -8.63 8.13
CA CYS A 240 -3.74 -8.81 7.96
C CYS A 240 -4.23 -8.26 6.61
N VAL A 241 -3.77 -7.07 6.22
CA VAL A 241 -4.12 -6.51 4.90
C VAL A 241 -3.62 -7.40 3.77
N GLN A 242 -2.41 -7.96 3.87
CA GLN A 242 -1.88 -8.90 2.88
C GLN A 242 -2.76 -10.17 2.79
N LEU A 243 -3.09 -10.78 3.93
CA LEU A 243 -3.95 -11.96 3.99
C LEU A 243 -5.33 -11.71 3.39
N LEU A 244 -5.96 -10.59 3.74
CA LEU A 244 -7.28 -10.23 3.22
C LEU A 244 -7.24 -9.92 1.71
N LYS A 245 -6.22 -9.24 1.22
CA LYS A 245 -6.01 -9.03 -0.21
C LYS A 245 -5.84 -10.35 -0.96
N ARG A 246 -5.06 -11.27 -0.41
CA ARG A 246 -4.84 -12.59 -1.01
C ARG A 246 -6.12 -13.43 -1.03
N HIS A 247 -6.85 -13.47 0.09
CA HIS A 247 -8.13 -14.15 0.16
C HIS A 247 -9.14 -13.58 -0.84
N ARG A 248 -9.21 -12.24 -0.97
CA ARG A 248 -10.02 -11.56 -1.98
C ARG A 248 -9.63 -12.00 -3.40
N ASP A 249 -8.35 -12.03 -3.71
CA ASP A 249 -7.86 -12.33 -5.06
C ASP A 249 -8.22 -13.77 -5.47
N VAL A 250 -8.12 -14.71 -4.53
CA VAL A 250 -8.57 -16.11 -4.75
C VAL A 250 -10.09 -16.21 -4.83
N PHE A 251 -10.81 -15.52 -3.94
CA PHE A 251 -12.28 -15.56 -3.91
C PHE A 251 -12.93 -15.00 -5.18
N PHE A 252 -12.32 -13.98 -5.78
CA PHE A 252 -12.80 -13.32 -7.00
C PHE A 252 -12.02 -13.74 -8.26
N ALA A 253 -11.36 -14.91 -8.26
CA ALA A 253 -10.59 -15.34 -9.42
C ALA A 253 -11.42 -15.36 -10.71
N ASP A 254 -12.68 -15.80 -10.60
CA ASP A 254 -13.64 -15.89 -11.71
C ASP A 254 -14.58 -14.69 -11.83
N ASP A 255 -14.44 -13.67 -10.97
CA ASP A 255 -15.30 -12.47 -10.96
C ASP A 255 -14.46 -11.20 -10.74
N ARG A 256 -13.60 -10.88 -11.69
CA ARG A 256 -12.66 -9.75 -11.59
C ARG A 256 -13.36 -8.40 -11.45
N GLU A 257 -14.52 -8.22 -12.10
CA GLU A 257 -15.30 -6.98 -12.02
C GLU A 257 -15.96 -6.78 -10.65
N GLY A 258 -16.30 -7.86 -9.97
CA GLY A 258 -16.85 -7.84 -8.62
C GLY A 258 -15.83 -7.64 -7.52
N LYS A 259 -14.53 -7.69 -7.85
CA LYS A 259 -13.43 -7.65 -6.87
C LYS A 259 -13.33 -6.28 -6.19
N PRO A 260 -13.42 -6.21 -4.84
CA PRO A 260 -13.26 -4.95 -4.10
C PRO A 260 -11.88 -4.31 -4.32
N ALA A 261 -11.84 -2.99 -4.41
CA ALA A 261 -10.57 -2.27 -4.49
C ALA A 261 -9.74 -2.47 -3.22
N SER A 262 -8.41 -2.63 -3.39
CA SER A 262 -7.49 -2.87 -2.25
C SER A 262 -7.55 -1.76 -1.20
N VAL A 263 -7.78 -0.50 -1.62
CA VAL A 263 -7.85 0.64 -0.70
C VAL A 263 -9.03 0.54 0.26
N ILE A 264 -10.16 -0.06 -0.14
CA ILE A 264 -11.31 -0.33 0.74
C ILE A 264 -10.87 -1.27 1.87
N ILE A 265 -10.26 -2.40 1.53
CA ILE A 265 -9.78 -3.40 2.49
C ILE A 265 -8.74 -2.75 3.43
N THR A 266 -7.76 -2.05 2.87
CA THR A 266 -6.70 -1.39 3.64
C THR A 266 -7.27 -0.37 4.63
N THR A 267 -8.22 0.47 4.18
CA THR A 267 -8.82 1.51 5.01
C THR A 267 -9.67 0.92 6.13
N LEU A 268 -10.54 -0.02 5.81
CA LEU A 268 -11.41 -0.66 6.80
C LEU A 268 -10.61 -1.48 7.81
N SER A 269 -9.58 -2.22 7.36
CA SER A 269 -8.67 -2.94 8.26
C SER A 269 -7.94 -1.99 9.21
N ALA A 270 -7.41 -0.87 8.69
CA ALA A 270 -6.72 0.10 9.52
C ALA A 270 -7.63 0.82 10.51
N LYS A 271 -8.92 1.05 10.17
CA LYS A 271 -9.91 1.58 11.11
C LYS A 271 -10.28 0.57 12.19
N ALA A 272 -10.39 -0.70 11.84
CA ALA A 272 -10.77 -1.79 12.75
C ALA A 272 -9.66 -2.21 13.71
N TYR A 273 -8.39 -2.12 13.28
CA TYR A 273 -7.22 -2.53 14.06
C TYR A 273 -7.07 -1.73 15.36
N GLN A 274 -6.89 -2.43 16.48
CA GLN A 274 -6.81 -1.85 17.83
C GLN A 274 -5.38 -1.78 18.40
N GLY A 275 -4.37 -2.21 17.63
CA GLY A 275 -2.98 -2.22 18.09
C GLY A 275 -2.53 -3.58 18.61
N GLU A 276 -3.22 -4.65 18.25
CA GLU A 276 -2.86 -6.02 18.61
C GLU A 276 -1.44 -6.36 18.14
N VAL A 277 -0.72 -7.09 18.98
CA VAL A 277 0.67 -7.52 18.73
C VAL A 277 0.70 -8.83 17.96
N GLU A 278 -0.27 -9.71 18.23
CA GLU A 278 -0.41 -11.01 17.59
C GLU A 278 -1.27 -10.89 16.32
N ILE A 279 -0.80 -11.47 15.22
CA ILE A 279 -1.51 -11.38 13.93
C ILE A 279 -2.88 -12.07 13.96
N ALA A 280 -3.01 -13.17 14.72
CA ALA A 280 -4.27 -13.90 14.83
C ALA A 280 -5.35 -13.07 15.52
N ASP A 281 -4.99 -12.35 16.58
CA ASP A 281 -5.89 -11.46 17.32
C ASP A 281 -6.27 -10.25 16.48
N ALA A 282 -5.29 -9.64 15.79
CA ALA A 282 -5.51 -8.54 14.87
C ALA A 282 -6.47 -8.92 13.72
N LEU A 283 -6.27 -10.10 13.15
CA LEU A 283 -7.11 -10.61 12.06
C LEU A 283 -8.56 -10.85 12.53
N GLU A 284 -8.73 -11.42 13.72
CA GLU A 284 -10.05 -11.64 14.32
C GLU A 284 -10.75 -10.31 14.59
N THR A 285 -10.08 -9.35 15.23
CA THR A 285 -10.63 -8.00 15.47
C THR A 285 -11.02 -7.32 14.16
N ILE A 286 -10.15 -7.35 13.17
CA ILE A 286 -10.41 -6.73 11.85
C ILE A 286 -11.62 -7.37 11.19
N LEU A 287 -11.66 -8.70 11.10
CA LEU A 287 -12.74 -9.42 10.43
C LEU A 287 -14.11 -9.21 11.09
N THR A 288 -14.13 -9.12 12.41
CA THR A 288 -15.40 -8.97 13.17
C THR A 288 -15.91 -7.54 13.21
N THR A 289 -15.04 -6.53 13.05
CA THR A 289 -15.43 -5.13 13.26
C THR A 289 -15.35 -4.25 12.03
N MET A 290 -14.61 -4.63 10.96
CA MET A 290 -14.40 -3.74 9.82
C MET A 290 -15.68 -3.31 9.09
N GLU A 291 -16.73 -4.13 9.10
CA GLU A 291 -18.01 -3.80 8.47
C GLU A 291 -18.68 -2.60 9.16
N THR A 292 -18.47 -2.40 10.48
CA THR A 292 -19.04 -1.29 11.25
C THR A 292 -18.51 0.08 10.82
N PHE A 293 -17.38 0.12 10.10
CA PHE A 293 -16.77 1.34 9.57
C PHE A 293 -17.26 1.70 8.16
N ILE A 294 -18.23 0.96 7.62
CA ILE A 294 -18.91 1.31 6.39
C ILE A 294 -20.09 2.23 6.78
N ASN A 295 -20.06 3.47 6.29
CA ASN A 295 -21.14 4.41 6.58
C ASN A 295 -22.46 3.95 5.95
N PRO A 296 -23.62 4.19 6.60
CA PRO A 296 -24.93 3.91 6.02
C PRO A 296 -25.26 4.82 4.82
N VAL A 297 -24.66 6.00 4.76
CA VAL A 297 -24.83 7.01 3.70
C VAL A 297 -23.49 7.34 3.05
N LEU A 298 -23.51 8.05 1.92
CA LEU A 298 -22.31 8.54 1.25
C LEU A 298 -21.58 9.60 2.08
N PRO A 299 -20.25 9.57 2.07
CA PRO A 299 -19.36 8.57 1.47
C PRO A 299 -19.40 7.25 2.26
N ARG A 300 -19.49 6.11 1.56
CA ARG A 300 -19.60 4.77 2.17
C ARG A 300 -18.32 4.37 2.91
N VAL A 301 -17.17 4.54 2.26
CA VAL A 301 -15.84 4.30 2.84
C VAL A 301 -15.01 5.57 2.65
N PRO A 302 -15.19 6.58 3.53
CA PRO A 302 -14.50 7.85 3.38
C PRO A 302 -12.98 7.68 3.49
N ASN A 303 -12.25 8.35 2.59
CA ASN A 303 -10.81 8.48 2.68
C ASN A 303 -10.43 9.22 3.97
N PRO A 304 -9.63 8.65 4.88
CA PRO A 304 -9.31 9.26 6.18
C PRO A 304 -8.52 10.57 6.07
N VAL A 305 -7.90 10.83 4.92
CA VAL A 305 -7.11 12.03 4.66
C VAL A 305 -7.76 13.00 3.66
N ASN A 306 -8.93 12.63 3.14
CA ASN A 306 -9.81 13.45 2.33
C ASN A 306 -11.26 12.96 2.50
N PRO A 307 -11.92 13.26 3.63
CA PRO A 307 -13.22 12.66 3.98
C PRO A 307 -14.36 12.86 2.97
N ALA A 308 -14.21 13.78 2.03
CA ALA A 308 -15.17 13.96 0.93
C ALA A 308 -15.02 12.90 -0.19
N GLU A 309 -13.88 12.23 -0.26
CA GLU A 309 -13.61 11.16 -1.23
C GLU A 309 -14.12 9.82 -0.69
N ASP A 310 -14.89 9.11 -1.50
CA ASP A 310 -15.39 7.77 -1.18
C ASP A 310 -14.57 6.71 -1.92
N PHE A 311 -13.86 5.87 -1.19
CA PHE A 311 -13.13 4.75 -1.80
C PHE A 311 -14.05 3.66 -2.36
N ALA A 312 -15.32 3.68 -1.95
CA ALA A 312 -16.37 2.79 -2.44
C ALA A 312 -17.36 3.50 -3.39
N ASP A 313 -16.93 4.56 -4.06
CA ASP A 313 -17.74 5.35 -5.01
C ASP A 313 -18.44 4.49 -6.06
N LYS A 314 -17.76 3.45 -6.55
CA LYS A 314 -18.30 2.49 -7.52
C LYS A 314 -19.51 1.70 -7.02
N TRP A 315 -19.72 1.58 -5.69
CA TRP A 315 -20.87 0.84 -5.17
C TRP A 315 -22.20 1.49 -5.48
N ARG A 316 -22.18 2.79 -5.72
CA ARG A 316 -23.37 3.60 -6.04
C ARG A 316 -23.34 4.21 -7.45
N ASP A 317 -22.34 3.86 -8.25
CA ASP A 317 -22.27 4.30 -9.64
C ASP A 317 -23.41 3.65 -10.44
N PRO A 318 -24.32 4.45 -11.05
CA PRO A 318 -25.44 3.92 -11.84
C PRO A 318 -25.01 2.95 -12.95
N ALA A 319 -23.84 3.17 -13.57
CA ALA A 319 -23.31 2.32 -14.61
C ALA A 319 -22.85 0.94 -14.09
N LEU A 320 -22.58 0.83 -12.77
CA LEU A 320 -22.01 -0.37 -12.15
C LEU A 320 -22.97 -1.08 -11.19
N LEU A 321 -24.19 -0.56 -10.98
CA LEU A 321 -25.16 -1.15 -10.06
C LEU A 321 -25.46 -2.62 -10.34
N HIS A 322 -25.43 -3.04 -11.61
CA HIS A 322 -25.67 -4.42 -12.03
C HIS A 322 -24.61 -5.41 -11.49
N TYR A 323 -23.42 -4.94 -11.11
CA TYR A 323 -22.38 -5.77 -10.48
C TYR A 323 -22.65 -6.06 -9.00
N ASN A 324 -23.55 -5.34 -8.33
CA ASN A 324 -23.85 -5.50 -6.90
C ASN A 324 -22.60 -5.48 -6.00
N LEU A 325 -21.70 -4.53 -6.23
CA LEU A 325 -20.34 -4.53 -5.64
C LEU A 325 -20.36 -4.52 -4.10
N GLU A 326 -21.27 -3.78 -3.47
CA GLU A 326 -21.41 -3.75 -2.01
C GLU A 326 -21.85 -5.12 -1.45
N ALA A 327 -22.84 -5.75 -2.05
CA ALA A 327 -23.29 -7.08 -1.64
C ALA A 327 -22.19 -8.14 -1.85
N LYS A 328 -21.40 -8.02 -2.92
CA LYS A 328 -20.24 -8.89 -3.17
C LYS A 328 -19.16 -8.69 -2.11
N PHE A 329 -18.88 -7.43 -1.69
CA PHE A 329 -17.97 -7.14 -0.60
C PHE A 329 -18.41 -7.81 0.70
N THR A 330 -19.67 -7.63 1.10
CA THR A 330 -20.24 -8.22 2.32
C THR A 330 -20.19 -9.76 2.26
N ARG A 331 -20.52 -10.37 1.13
CA ARG A 331 -20.42 -11.84 0.93
C ARG A 331 -18.98 -12.32 1.08
N TRP A 332 -18.03 -11.61 0.46
CA TRP A 332 -16.61 -11.90 0.58
C TRP A 332 -16.14 -11.82 2.04
N LEU A 333 -16.50 -10.75 2.75
CA LEU A 333 -16.09 -10.56 4.14
C LEU A 333 -16.59 -11.68 5.05
N ARG A 334 -17.85 -12.09 4.91
CA ARG A 334 -18.41 -13.23 5.65
C ARG A 334 -17.67 -14.54 5.33
N GLN A 335 -17.32 -14.75 4.07
CA GLN A 335 -16.54 -15.93 3.70
C GLN A 335 -15.13 -15.89 4.28
N ALA A 336 -14.49 -14.72 4.29
CA ALA A 336 -13.18 -14.56 4.93
C ALA A 336 -13.23 -14.85 6.44
N GLN A 337 -14.27 -14.37 7.14
CA GLN A 337 -14.48 -14.70 8.56
C GLN A 337 -14.54 -16.20 8.77
N ILE A 338 -15.36 -16.92 8.00
CA ILE A 338 -15.51 -18.38 8.10
C ILE A 338 -14.19 -19.11 7.80
N ASP A 339 -13.51 -18.72 6.73
CA ASP A 339 -12.30 -19.42 6.27
C ASP A 339 -11.11 -19.20 7.23
N PHE A 340 -10.89 -18.00 7.74
CA PHE A 340 -9.82 -17.73 8.68
C PHE A 340 -10.08 -18.32 10.08
N LEU A 341 -11.36 -18.36 10.51
CA LEU A 341 -11.74 -19.05 11.73
C LEU A 341 -11.47 -20.57 11.60
N ALA A 342 -11.90 -21.18 10.50
CA ALA A 342 -11.68 -22.59 10.25
C ALA A 342 -10.19 -22.97 10.21
N ILE A 343 -9.33 -22.16 9.55
CA ILE A 343 -7.88 -22.34 9.55
C ILE A 343 -7.31 -22.21 10.96
N GLY A 344 -7.77 -21.21 11.73
CA GLY A 344 -7.29 -20.94 13.08
C GLY A 344 -7.65 -22.00 14.12
N ASP A 345 -8.73 -22.75 13.89
CA ASP A 345 -9.21 -23.78 14.83
C ASP A 345 -8.80 -25.21 14.44
N GLU A 346 -8.33 -25.40 13.20
CA GLU A 346 -7.93 -26.73 12.70
C GLU A 346 -6.65 -27.23 13.40
N ARG A 347 -6.59 -28.53 13.72
CA ARG A 347 -5.46 -29.18 14.40
C ARG A 347 -4.70 -30.17 13.53
N LYS A 348 -5.26 -30.57 12.39
CA LYS A 348 -4.64 -31.51 11.47
C LYS A 348 -3.78 -30.76 10.46
N PRO A 349 -2.45 -30.96 10.45
CA PRO A 349 -1.54 -30.26 9.54
C PRO A 349 -1.97 -30.36 8.07
N GLU A 350 -2.45 -31.54 7.66
CA GLU A 350 -2.85 -31.81 6.30
C GLU A 350 -4.04 -30.91 5.87
N LEU A 351 -5.01 -30.72 6.74
CA LEU A 351 -6.18 -29.87 6.47
C LEU A 351 -5.81 -28.39 6.48
N ILE A 352 -4.89 -27.96 7.35
CA ILE A 352 -4.39 -26.58 7.37
C ILE A 352 -3.70 -26.26 6.04
N VAL A 353 -2.80 -27.13 5.57
CA VAL A 353 -2.09 -26.93 4.29
C VAL A 353 -3.07 -26.92 3.12
N GLU A 354 -4.05 -27.84 3.11
CA GLU A 354 -5.09 -27.86 2.08
C GLU A 354 -5.94 -26.57 2.07
N MET A 355 -6.42 -26.14 3.24
CA MET A 355 -7.22 -24.92 3.37
C MET A 355 -6.42 -23.69 2.96
N ALA A 356 -5.16 -23.56 3.40
CA ALA A 356 -4.28 -22.45 3.02
C ALA A 356 -4.06 -22.41 1.49
N LYS A 357 -3.84 -23.56 0.86
CA LYS A 357 -3.71 -23.65 -0.60
C LYS A 357 -5.00 -23.25 -1.30
N ARG A 358 -6.15 -23.81 -0.89
CA ARG A 358 -7.44 -23.61 -1.55
C ARG A 358 -7.98 -22.17 -1.37
N LYS A 359 -7.83 -21.59 -0.17
CA LYS A 359 -8.44 -20.30 0.20
C LYS A 359 -7.53 -19.11 -0.03
N LEU A 360 -6.22 -19.33 -0.04
CA LEU A 360 -5.22 -18.28 -0.11
C LEU A 360 -4.16 -18.51 -1.21
N GLY A 361 -4.22 -19.63 -1.93
CA GLY A 361 -3.15 -20.00 -2.87
C GLY A 361 -1.78 -20.08 -2.18
N ALA A 362 -1.75 -20.28 -0.86
CA ALA A 362 -0.55 -20.33 -0.05
C ALA A 362 0.06 -21.75 -0.10
N LEU A 363 1.33 -21.83 -0.45
CA LEU A 363 2.09 -23.09 -0.44
C LEU A 363 2.87 -23.21 0.85
N LEU A 364 2.43 -24.06 1.75
CA LEU A 364 3.04 -24.27 3.06
C LEU A 364 3.83 -25.58 3.07
N ASN A 365 4.94 -25.59 3.83
CA ASN A 365 5.67 -26.82 4.12
C ASN A 365 4.92 -27.62 5.21
N MET A 366 4.60 -28.86 4.92
CA MET A 366 3.88 -29.74 5.83
C MET A 366 4.63 -29.97 7.15
N GLU A 367 5.96 -30.14 7.09
CA GLU A 367 6.78 -30.41 8.27
C GLU A 367 6.87 -29.20 9.20
N ASP A 368 6.94 -27.99 8.62
CA ASP A 368 6.93 -26.75 9.39
C ASP A 368 5.60 -26.58 10.15
N ILE A 369 4.47 -26.91 9.52
CA ILE A 369 3.15 -26.88 10.18
C ILE A 369 3.06 -27.93 11.28
N ARG A 370 3.54 -29.15 11.06
CA ARG A 370 3.59 -30.20 12.10
C ARG A 370 4.41 -29.75 13.31
N THR A 371 5.59 -29.19 13.05
CA THR A 371 6.49 -28.69 14.10
C THR A 371 5.83 -27.57 14.92
N LYS A 372 5.13 -26.63 14.28
CA LYS A 372 4.42 -25.53 14.97
C LYS A 372 3.28 -26.06 15.85
N ILE A 373 2.52 -27.03 15.37
CA ILE A 373 1.45 -27.66 16.15
C ILE A 373 2.02 -28.44 17.34
N ALA A 374 3.10 -29.20 17.15
CA ALA A 374 3.75 -29.96 18.20
C ALA A 374 4.43 -29.07 19.24
N SER A 375 5.07 -27.98 18.82
CA SER A 375 5.77 -27.02 19.69
C SER A 375 4.85 -26.04 20.42
N GLY A 376 3.59 -25.96 20.05
CA GLY A 376 2.58 -25.14 20.74
C GLY A 376 2.30 -25.55 22.19
N ALA A 377 2.94 -26.60 22.69
CA ALA A 377 2.96 -26.99 24.08
C ALA A 377 4.09 -26.31 24.92
N THR A 378 5.09 -25.71 24.27
CA THR A 378 6.20 -25.02 24.95
C THR A 378 6.25 -23.56 24.52
N SER A 379 5.78 -22.68 25.40
CA SER A 379 5.91 -21.23 25.29
C SER A 379 7.37 -20.87 24.99
N ARG A 380 7.71 -20.57 23.73
CA ARG A 380 8.97 -19.93 23.39
C ARG A 380 8.74 -18.43 23.43
N LEU A 381 9.51 -17.76 24.27
CA LEU A 381 9.72 -16.31 24.21
C LEU A 381 9.79 -15.85 22.76
N LEU A 382 8.92 -14.92 22.39
CA LEU A 382 8.92 -14.26 21.10
C LEU A 382 10.35 -13.83 20.78
N LYS A 383 10.94 -14.39 19.73
CA LYS A 383 12.19 -13.87 19.20
C LYS A 383 11.87 -12.50 18.61
N PRO A 384 12.50 -11.43 19.11
CA PRO A 384 12.23 -10.10 18.55
C PRO A 384 12.69 -10.07 17.11
N ALA A 385 11.76 -9.78 16.25
CA ALA A 385 12.05 -9.45 14.86
C ALA A 385 12.62 -8.04 14.78
N ALA A 386 13.54 -7.82 13.88
CA ALA A 386 14.09 -6.50 13.62
C ALA A 386 12.98 -5.51 13.23
N VAL A 387 13.10 -4.27 13.71
CA VAL A 387 12.17 -3.18 13.43
C VAL A 387 11.95 -3.06 11.91
N PRO A 388 10.72 -2.97 11.43
CA PRO A 388 10.49 -2.84 10.01
C PRO A 388 10.99 -1.51 9.51
N VAL A 389 11.88 -1.57 8.59
CA VAL A 389 12.07 -0.45 7.67
C VAL A 389 11.05 -0.69 6.57
N GLY A 390 9.94 0.07 6.58
CA GLY A 390 9.15 0.22 5.36
C GLY A 390 10.09 0.65 4.24
N LEU A 391 9.75 0.47 2.97
CA LEU A 391 10.55 1.02 1.89
C LEU A 391 10.94 2.44 2.26
N SER A 392 12.19 2.64 2.73
CA SER A 392 12.72 3.95 3.06
C SER A 392 13.14 4.59 1.75
N PHE A 393 12.17 5.22 1.11
CA PHE A 393 12.49 6.06 -0.03
C PHE A 393 12.97 7.42 0.53
N PRO A 394 14.00 8.00 -0.07
CA PRO A 394 14.48 9.30 0.40
C PRO A 394 13.36 10.35 0.27
N ASP A 395 13.12 11.11 1.32
CA ASP A 395 12.13 12.20 1.35
C ASP A 395 12.46 13.38 0.43
N LYS A 396 13.63 13.35 -0.18
CA LYS A 396 14.11 14.37 -1.12
C LYS A 396 14.66 13.70 -2.37
N PRO A 397 14.55 14.33 -3.56
CA PRO A 397 15.25 13.86 -4.76
C PRO A 397 16.73 13.72 -4.43
N LEU A 398 17.33 12.61 -4.80
CA LEU A 398 18.78 12.46 -4.72
C LEU A 398 19.40 13.39 -5.77
N ILE A 399 19.79 14.59 -5.35
CA ILE A 399 20.59 15.46 -6.19
C ILE A 399 21.99 14.88 -6.22
N PRO A 400 22.55 14.55 -7.40
CA PRO A 400 23.94 14.08 -7.48
C PRO A 400 24.85 15.13 -6.83
N LYS A 401 25.57 14.73 -5.79
CA LYS A 401 26.61 15.58 -5.21
C LYS A 401 27.75 15.61 -6.23
N THR A 402 27.87 16.72 -6.96
CA THR A 402 28.92 17.08 -7.92
C THR A 402 28.98 16.23 -9.20
N PRO A 403 29.14 16.84 -10.38
CA PRO A 403 29.45 16.10 -11.60
C PRO A 403 30.80 15.41 -11.41
N ALA A 404 30.85 14.10 -11.67
CA ALA A 404 32.11 13.40 -11.80
C ALA A 404 32.90 14.13 -12.91
N LYS A 405 34.02 14.72 -12.56
CA LYS A 405 35.01 15.18 -13.54
C LYS A 405 35.51 13.92 -14.22
N PHE A 406 35.08 13.69 -15.43
CA PHE A 406 35.76 12.79 -16.33
C PHE A 406 37.09 13.48 -16.75
N ALA A 407 38.20 12.91 -16.37
CA ALA A 407 39.50 13.18 -16.94
C ALA A 407 39.63 12.41 -18.26
#